data_e2d744478d208f88d1a0578699ba6f44
#
_entry.id   e2d744478d208f88d1a0578699ba6f44
#
_cell.length_a   1.000
_cell.length_b   1.000
_cell.length_c   1.000
_cell.angle_alpha   90.00
_cell.angle_beta   90.00
_cell.angle_gamma   90.00
#
_symmetry.space_group_name_H-M   'P 1'
#
loop_
_entity.id
_entity.type
_entity.pdbx_description
1 polymer ?
#
loop_
_entity_poly.entity_id
_entity_poly.type
_entity_poly.pdbx_seq_one_letter_code
_entity_poly.pdbx_strand_id
1 'polypeptide(L)'
;LYDCSLWMARYNNTTTSNAKSGTPYADTAYDYEFWQYSSAAKIDGYAGSLDANFWYKDTSEQTTGLKAADGASGTVNLSWDSVSADDVEGYQVWRSDSDQGKYTLLKTTTDCSYTDTTAEGGKVYQYKVRCYWTIGGNAYYGTFSSPASVTTLPKKVSGIATQTRTETSLGLSWKQTQGAAGYQIYQYSAASGQYEMVADEEGGSTSYTVSGLTGATEYKFKIRAYEKNNDNVLAGSFSDVYS
;
A
#
# COMPACT_ATOMS: atom_id res chain seq x y z
N LEU A 1 21.85 19.57 -11.61
CA LEU A 1 22.32 19.35 -13.00
C LEU A 1 21.30 18.46 -13.65
N TYR A 2 20.50 19.03 -14.53
CA TYR A 2 19.49 18.29 -15.30
C TYR A 2 20.24 17.55 -16.40
N ASP A 3 19.96 16.24 -16.56
CA ASP A 3 20.50 15.47 -17.66
C ASP A 3 19.71 15.85 -18.90
N CYS A 4 20.31 16.68 -19.74
CA CYS A 4 19.69 17.19 -20.96
C CYS A 4 20.29 16.43 -22.15
N SER A 5 19.47 15.70 -22.87
CA SER A 5 19.86 15.21 -24.19
C SER A 5 19.77 16.38 -25.18
N LEU A 6 20.92 16.79 -25.71
CA LEU A 6 20.96 17.84 -26.71
C LEU A 6 20.52 17.27 -28.05
N TRP A 7 19.39 17.74 -28.57
CA TRP A 7 18.93 17.41 -29.91
C TRP A 7 19.28 18.54 -30.86
N MET A 8 19.99 18.23 -31.97
CA MET A 8 20.37 19.22 -32.98
C MET A 8 19.49 19.03 -34.22
N ALA A 9 18.62 19.98 -34.49
CA ALA A 9 17.86 20.02 -35.73
C ALA A 9 18.57 20.92 -36.76
N ARG A 10 18.78 20.42 -37.95
CA ARG A 10 19.30 21.21 -39.09
C ARG A 10 18.09 21.73 -39.87
N TYR A 11 17.82 23.02 -39.77
CA TYR A 11 16.86 23.65 -40.66
C TYR A 11 17.49 24.04 -41.99
N ASN A 12 17.01 23.47 -43.10
CA ASN A 12 17.22 24.03 -44.40
C ASN A 12 16.33 25.26 -44.54
N ASN A 13 16.95 26.40 -44.62
CA ASN A 13 16.51 27.76 -44.85
C ASN A 13 15.15 27.90 -45.58
N THR A 14 14.04 27.67 -44.90
CA THR A 14 12.72 28.13 -45.31
C THR A 14 12.08 28.83 -44.16
N THR A 15 11.98 30.15 -44.32
CA THR A 15 11.35 31.10 -43.42
C THR A 15 9.95 30.69 -43.04
N THR A 16 9.77 30.24 -41.80
CA THR A 16 8.55 30.45 -41.04
C THR A 16 8.92 30.89 -39.64
N SER A 17 9.13 32.20 -39.54
CA SER A 17 9.24 32.91 -38.29
C SER A 17 7.90 32.84 -37.56
N ASN A 18 7.80 32.12 -36.46
CA ASN A 18 6.84 32.40 -35.40
C ASN A 18 7.12 31.59 -34.10
N ALA A 19 8.38 31.39 -33.79
CA ALA A 19 8.70 31.08 -32.38
C ALA A 19 8.96 32.41 -31.66
N LYS A 20 7.97 32.92 -30.93
CA LYS A 20 8.23 33.98 -29.96
C LYS A 20 9.19 33.43 -28.92
N SER A 21 10.34 34.09 -28.77
CA SER A 21 11.31 33.75 -27.74
C SER A 21 10.61 33.66 -26.38
N GLY A 22 10.70 32.53 -25.72
CA GLY A 22 10.25 32.35 -24.36
C GLY A 22 8.91 31.66 -24.12
N THR A 23 8.25 31.14 -25.15
CA THR A 23 7.07 30.28 -24.96
C THR A 23 7.39 28.84 -25.33
N PRO A 24 7.12 27.83 -24.46
CA PRO A 24 7.27 26.43 -24.82
C PRO A 24 6.34 26.09 -25.98
N TYR A 25 6.85 25.34 -26.96
CA TYR A 25 6.03 24.76 -28.02
C TYR A 25 5.54 23.40 -27.49
N ALA A 26 4.27 23.30 -27.19
CA ALA A 26 3.64 22.04 -26.83
C ALA A 26 3.32 21.27 -28.12
N ASP A 27 4.04 20.18 -28.40
CA ASP A 27 3.61 19.21 -29.38
C ASP A 27 2.65 18.23 -28.68
N THR A 28 1.39 18.24 -29.10
CA THR A 28 0.33 17.39 -28.52
C THR A 28 0.48 15.91 -28.85
N ALA A 29 1.47 15.53 -29.66
CA ALA A 29 1.75 14.15 -30.02
C ALA A 29 2.76 13.45 -29.07
N TYR A 30 3.47 14.22 -28.26
CA TYR A 30 4.48 13.69 -27.33
C TYR A 30 4.40 14.48 -26.02
N ASP A 31 4.47 13.82 -24.90
CA ASP A 31 4.46 14.41 -23.54
C ASP A 31 5.75 15.18 -23.20
N TYR A 32 6.25 15.97 -24.13
CA TYR A 32 7.48 16.74 -23.98
C TYR A 32 7.24 18.21 -24.25
N GLU A 33 7.75 19.06 -23.35
CA GLU A 33 7.83 20.50 -23.61
C GLU A 33 9.17 20.84 -24.27
N PHE A 34 9.14 21.48 -25.44
CA PHE A 34 10.34 21.95 -26.15
C PHE A 34 10.66 23.38 -25.76
N TRP A 35 11.88 23.60 -25.30
CA TRP A 35 12.40 24.93 -25.08
C TRP A 35 13.56 25.20 -26.03
N GLN A 36 13.41 26.19 -26.92
CA GLN A 36 14.54 26.69 -27.70
C GLN A 36 15.42 27.54 -26.78
N TYR A 37 16.62 27.02 -26.47
CA TYR A 37 17.58 27.72 -25.62
C TYR A 37 18.32 28.81 -26.36
N SER A 38 18.72 28.58 -27.66
CA SER A 38 19.47 29.51 -28.44
C SER A 38 19.37 29.17 -29.93
N SER A 39 19.11 30.18 -30.75
CA SER A 39 19.22 30.08 -32.23
C SER A 39 20.65 30.27 -32.74
N ALA A 40 21.62 30.45 -31.85
CA ALA A 40 23.00 30.76 -32.17
C ALA A 40 24.00 30.00 -31.30
N ALA A 41 23.67 28.77 -30.84
CA ALA A 41 24.60 27.92 -30.13
C ALA A 41 25.82 27.58 -31.00
N LYS A 42 27.01 27.58 -30.41
CA LYS A 42 28.25 27.19 -31.05
C LYS A 42 28.77 25.89 -30.47
N ILE A 43 29.21 25.00 -31.35
CA ILE A 43 29.90 23.77 -30.97
C ILE A 43 31.29 23.82 -31.62
N ASP A 44 32.30 23.44 -30.84
CA ASP A 44 33.68 23.37 -31.35
C ASP A 44 33.78 22.45 -32.59
N GLY A 45 34.34 23.00 -33.66
CA GLY A 45 34.46 22.30 -34.96
C GLY A 45 33.27 22.48 -35.91
N TYR A 46 32.24 23.26 -35.54
CA TYR A 46 31.12 23.59 -36.42
C TYR A 46 31.10 25.09 -36.75
N ALA A 47 31.14 25.42 -38.05
CA ALA A 47 31.25 26.80 -38.51
C ALA A 47 29.93 27.57 -38.63
N GLY A 48 28.80 26.94 -38.38
CA GLY A 48 27.45 27.52 -38.47
C GLY A 48 26.83 27.84 -37.12
N SER A 49 25.66 28.50 -37.15
CA SER A 49 24.80 28.63 -35.99
C SER A 49 23.89 27.41 -35.86
N LEU A 50 23.68 26.94 -34.68
CA LEU A 50 22.82 25.81 -34.37
C LEU A 50 21.69 26.28 -33.44
N ASP A 51 20.51 25.74 -33.62
CA ASP A 51 19.45 25.84 -32.66
C ASP A 51 19.67 24.77 -31.57
N ALA A 52 19.84 25.22 -30.33
CA ALA A 52 19.90 24.33 -29.20
C ALA A 52 18.55 24.31 -28.49
N ASN A 53 17.94 23.16 -28.46
CA ASN A 53 16.65 22.94 -27.83
C ASN A 53 16.83 22.02 -26.66
N PHE A 54 16.21 22.36 -25.54
CA PHE A 54 16.04 21.47 -24.40
C PHE A 54 14.63 20.92 -24.43
N TRP A 55 14.52 19.65 -24.17
CA TRP A 55 13.24 19.01 -23.94
C TRP A 55 13.30 18.28 -22.60
N TYR A 56 12.24 18.41 -21.86
CA TYR A 56 12.09 17.64 -20.64
C TYR A 56 10.84 16.80 -20.74
N LYS A 57 10.91 15.68 -20.09
CA LYS A 57 9.71 14.93 -19.84
C LYS A 57 8.86 15.65 -18.82
N ASP A 58 7.56 15.76 -19.11
CA ASP A 58 6.60 16.18 -18.10
C ASP A 58 6.59 15.14 -16.96
N THR A 59 6.95 15.59 -15.77
CA THR A 59 6.92 14.78 -14.55
C THR A 59 5.65 15.00 -13.75
N SER A 60 4.66 15.70 -14.31
CA SER A 60 3.37 15.98 -13.66
C SER A 60 2.45 14.75 -13.59
N GLU A 61 2.79 13.66 -14.32
CA GLU A 61 2.03 12.41 -14.30
C GLU A 61 1.74 11.96 -12.87
N GLN A 62 0.47 11.95 -12.53
CA GLN A 62 0.01 11.56 -11.22
C GLN A 62 -0.58 10.15 -11.25
N THR A 63 -0.11 9.29 -10.35
CA THR A 63 -0.78 8.03 -10.10
C THR A 63 -2.11 8.28 -9.36
N THR A 64 -3.21 7.75 -9.87
CA THR A 64 -4.57 7.95 -9.33
C THR A 64 -5.19 6.64 -8.88
N GLY A 65 -6.38 6.71 -8.28
CA GLY A 65 -7.18 5.53 -7.93
C GLY A 65 -6.60 4.65 -6.83
N LEU A 66 -5.58 5.11 -6.06
CA LEU A 66 -5.01 4.29 -4.99
C LEU A 66 -6.05 3.93 -3.96
N LYS A 67 -6.19 2.62 -3.73
CA LYS A 67 -7.01 2.01 -2.69
C LYS A 67 -6.13 1.15 -1.80
N ALA A 68 -6.42 1.18 -0.50
CA ALA A 68 -5.81 0.31 0.50
C ALA A 68 -6.94 -0.40 1.26
N ALA A 69 -6.88 -1.71 1.32
CA ALA A 69 -7.86 -2.53 2.01
C ALA A 69 -7.15 -3.51 2.94
N ASP A 70 -7.72 -3.75 4.12
CA ASP A 70 -7.25 -4.81 5.00
C ASP A 70 -7.38 -6.16 4.28
N GLY A 71 -6.30 -6.93 4.31
CA GLY A 71 -6.25 -8.29 3.81
C GLY A 71 -6.40 -9.29 4.94
N ALA A 72 -6.54 -10.56 4.60
CA ALA A 72 -6.56 -11.59 5.60
C ALA A 72 -5.26 -11.62 6.41
N SER A 73 -5.36 -11.78 7.72
CA SER A 73 -4.20 -12.03 8.60
C SER A 73 -3.19 -10.89 8.72
N GLY A 74 -3.63 -9.62 8.68
CA GLY A 74 -2.77 -8.46 8.87
C GLY A 74 -1.90 -8.15 7.65
N THR A 75 -2.39 -8.44 6.46
CA THR A 75 -1.82 -7.93 5.20
C THR A 75 -2.62 -6.71 4.74
N VAL A 76 -2.04 -5.91 3.84
CA VAL A 76 -2.76 -4.81 3.18
C VAL A 76 -2.71 -4.99 1.69
N ASN A 77 -3.87 -5.03 1.05
CA ASN A 77 -4.00 -5.10 -0.39
C ASN A 77 -4.12 -3.69 -0.97
N LEU A 78 -3.22 -3.36 -1.88
CA LEU A 78 -3.16 -2.09 -2.58
C LEU A 78 -3.51 -2.29 -4.05
N SER A 79 -4.23 -1.34 -4.63
CA SER A 79 -4.46 -1.26 -6.07
C SER A 79 -4.55 0.20 -6.49
N TRP A 80 -4.17 0.51 -7.73
CA TRP A 80 -4.21 1.86 -8.30
C TRP A 80 -4.45 1.80 -9.81
N ASP A 81 -4.77 2.94 -10.40
CA ASP A 81 -4.96 3.05 -11.83
C ASP A 81 -3.61 3.02 -12.55
N SER A 82 -3.57 2.39 -13.73
CA SER A 82 -2.40 2.47 -14.60
C SER A 82 -2.24 3.89 -15.13
N VAL A 83 -1.01 4.37 -15.16
CA VAL A 83 -0.67 5.61 -15.87
C VAL A 83 -0.47 5.25 -17.35
N SER A 84 -1.14 5.98 -18.23
CA SER A 84 -1.21 5.67 -19.67
C SER A 84 -0.04 6.20 -20.49
N ALA A 85 0.97 6.80 -19.84
CA ALA A 85 2.17 7.26 -20.56
C ALA A 85 3.01 6.08 -21.03
N ASP A 86 3.39 6.08 -22.33
CA ASP A 86 4.03 4.96 -23.04
C ASP A 86 5.38 4.50 -22.47
N ASP A 87 5.99 5.31 -21.63
CA ASP A 87 7.33 5.08 -21.09
C ASP A 87 7.37 4.83 -19.59
N VAL A 88 6.21 4.67 -18.93
CA VAL A 88 6.15 4.27 -17.51
C VAL A 88 6.69 2.84 -17.38
N GLU A 89 7.80 2.70 -16.66
CA GLU A 89 8.45 1.41 -16.39
C GLU A 89 7.86 0.69 -15.18
N GLY A 90 7.20 1.44 -14.28
CA GLY A 90 6.59 0.85 -13.09
C GLY A 90 6.23 1.87 -12.03
N TYR A 91 6.08 1.38 -10.80
CA TYR A 91 5.55 2.14 -9.67
C TYR A 91 6.41 1.94 -8.43
N GLN A 92 6.47 2.97 -7.62
CA GLN A 92 7.03 2.92 -6.27
C GLN A 92 5.90 3.05 -5.25
N VAL A 93 5.78 2.05 -4.38
CA VAL A 93 4.84 2.02 -3.25
C VAL A 93 5.56 2.50 -2.00
N TRP A 94 5.00 3.48 -1.33
CA TRP A 94 5.53 4.07 -0.11
C TRP A 94 4.53 3.90 1.03
N ARG A 95 5.03 3.62 2.22
CA ARG A 95 4.22 3.43 3.44
C ARG A 95 4.67 4.36 4.55
N SER A 96 3.71 4.87 5.30
CA SER A 96 3.89 5.48 6.62
C SER A 96 3.18 4.62 7.67
N ASP A 97 3.86 4.34 8.76
CA ASP A 97 3.33 3.60 9.92
C ASP A 97 2.62 4.52 10.92
N SER A 98 2.40 5.78 10.54
CA SER A 98 1.72 6.77 11.36
C SER A 98 1.13 7.89 10.50
N ASP A 99 0.28 8.70 11.09
CA ASP A 99 -0.25 9.94 10.51
C ASP A 99 0.78 11.08 10.42
N GLN A 100 2.01 10.88 10.93
CA GLN A 100 3.09 11.87 10.95
C GLN A 100 3.73 12.14 9.58
N GLY A 101 3.26 11.50 8.53
CA GLY A 101 3.66 11.78 7.15
C GLY A 101 5.07 11.35 6.75
N LYS A 102 5.79 10.61 7.60
CA LYS A 102 7.08 10.04 7.23
C LYS A 102 6.89 8.75 6.43
N TYR A 103 7.03 8.84 5.12
CA TYR A 103 6.91 7.71 4.22
C TYR A 103 8.27 7.08 3.92
N THR A 104 8.30 5.75 3.86
CA THR A 104 9.44 4.96 3.42
C THR A 104 9.08 4.15 2.19
N LEU A 105 10.04 3.97 1.27
CA LEU A 105 9.85 3.11 0.10
C LEU A 105 9.69 1.66 0.57
N LEU A 106 8.55 1.06 0.23
CA LEU A 106 8.21 -0.31 0.59
C LEU A 106 8.51 -1.29 -0.56
N LYS A 107 8.15 -0.90 -1.79
CA LYS A 107 8.24 -1.77 -2.97
C LYS A 107 8.36 -0.96 -4.26
N THR A 108 9.11 -1.52 -5.23
CA THR A 108 9.05 -1.14 -6.64
C THR A 108 8.44 -2.31 -7.41
N THR A 109 7.50 -2.06 -8.31
CA THR A 109 6.75 -3.07 -9.07
C THR A 109 6.33 -2.53 -10.43
N THR A 110 6.10 -3.43 -11.39
CA THR A 110 5.50 -3.12 -12.71
C THR A 110 3.98 -3.27 -12.70
N ASP A 111 3.44 -3.94 -11.68
CA ASP A 111 2.00 -4.17 -11.53
C ASP A 111 1.30 -2.93 -10.96
N CYS A 112 0.01 -2.80 -11.22
CA CYS A 112 -0.87 -1.79 -10.62
C CYS A 112 -1.52 -2.26 -9.31
N SER A 113 -0.90 -3.22 -8.64
CA SER A 113 -1.31 -3.75 -7.34
C SER A 113 -0.12 -4.26 -6.53
N TYR A 114 -0.28 -4.29 -5.22
CA TYR A 114 0.72 -4.85 -4.32
C TYR A 114 0.05 -5.32 -3.03
N THR A 115 0.49 -6.45 -2.48
CA THR A 115 0.08 -6.90 -1.15
C THR A 115 1.23 -6.70 -0.17
N ASP A 116 1.05 -5.79 0.78
CA ASP A 116 1.98 -5.60 1.88
C ASP A 116 1.77 -6.70 2.93
N THR A 117 2.69 -7.65 2.97
CA THR A 117 2.70 -8.76 3.94
C THR A 117 3.48 -8.43 5.20
N THR A 118 4.08 -7.23 5.27
CA THR A 118 4.88 -6.78 6.41
C THR A 118 4.09 -5.89 7.37
N ALA A 119 2.83 -5.59 7.05
CA ALA A 119 1.95 -4.87 7.94
C ALA A 119 1.68 -5.68 9.22
N GLU A 120 1.54 -4.98 10.32
CA GLU A 120 1.18 -5.57 11.61
C GLU A 120 -0.31 -5.38 11.86
N GLY A 121 -0.94 -6.32 12.54
CA GLY A 121 -2.35 -6.20 12.90
C GLY A 121 -2.60 -5.11 13.94
N GLY A 122 -3.79 -4.50 13.90
CA GLY A 122 -4.21 -3.47 14.84
C GLY A 122 -3.52 -2.12 14.67
N LYS A 123 -3.02 -1.81 13.47
CA LYS A 123 -2.33 -0.55 13.19
C LYS A 123 -2.97 0.23 12.05
N VAL A 124 -2.80 1.55 12.10
CA VAL A 124 -3.16 2.44 10.99
C VAL A 124 -1.94 2.65 10.10
N TYR A 125 -2.10 2.40 8.81
CA TYR A 125 -1.10 2.66 7.79
C TYR A 125 -1.61 3.66 6.76
N GLN A 126 -0.69 4.43 6.21
CA GLN A 126 -0.94 5.28 5.05
C GLN A 126 -0.01 4.88 3.92
N TYR A 127 -0.54 4.84 2.70
CA TYR A 127 0.20 4.50 1.50
C TYR A 127 0.13 5.62 0.47
N LYS A 128 1.18 5.75 -0.33
CA LYS A 128 1.25 6.57 -1.53
C LYS A 128 1.95 5.79 -2.62
N VAL A 129 1.56 6.04 -3.86
CA VAL A 129 2.18 5.42 -5.03
C VAL A 129 2.55 6.52 -6.02
N ARG A 130 3.66 6.35 -6.72
CA ARG A 130 4.06 7.16 -7.87
C ARG A 130 4.61 6.28 -8.98
N CYS A 131 4.42 6.66 -10.22
CA CYS A 131 5.08 6.02 -11.36
C CYS A 131 6.55 6.45 -11.46
N TYR A 132 7.33 5.72 -12.22
CA TYR A 132 8.70 6.07 -12.57
C TYR A 132 9.06 5.57 -13.98
N TRP A 133 10.08 6.21 -14.55
CA TRP A 133 10.71 5.84 -15.82
C TRP A 133 12.20 6.20 -15.78
N THR A 134 12.97 5.72 -16.74
CA THR A 134 14.41 5.94 -16.82
C THR A 134 14.77 6.64 -18.12
N ILE A 135 15.53 7.72 -18.04
CA ILE A 135 16.07 8.42 -19.20
C ILE A 135 17.59 8.55 -19.03
N GLY A 136 18.35 8.07 -19.99
CA GLY A 136 19.81 8.15 -19.95
C GLY A 136 20.44 7.46 -18.73
N GLY A 137 19.78 6.46 -18.16
CA GLY A 137 20.22 5.76 -16.94
C GLY A 137 19.83 6.43 -15.64
N ASN A 138 19.13 7.57 -15.66
CA ASN A 138 18.62 8.27 -14.48
C ASN A 138 17.14 8.02 -14.30
N ALA A 139 16.73 7.74 -13.05
CA ALA A 139 15.33 7.54 -12.72
C ALA A 139 14.60 8.89 -12.52
N TYR A 140 13.45 9.02 -13.15
CA TYR A 140 12.51 10.13 -12.99
C TYR A 140 11.21 9.61 -12.40
N TYR A 141 10.48 10.49 -11.74
CA TYR A 141 9.32 10.09 -10.95
C TYR A 141 8.16 11.03 -11.21
N GLY A 142 6.98 10.45 -11.40
CA GLY A 142 5.73 11.18 -11.38
C GLY A 142 5.35 11.68 -9.98
N THR A 143 4.28 12.43 -9.89
CA THR A 143 3.76 12.91 -8.62
C THR A 143 3.09 11.77 -7.85
N PHE A 144 3.13 11.85 -6.54
CA PHE A 144 2.46 10.85 -5.70
C PHE A 144 0.94 10.92 -5.83
N SER A 145 0.30 9.77 -5.71
CA SER A 145 -1.14 9.68 -5.48
C SER A 145 -1.55 10.43 -4.21
N SER A 146 -2.84 10.72 -4.10
CA SER A 146 -3.43 11.01 -2.80
C SER A 146 -3.17 9.85 -1.84
N PRO A 147 -2.97 10.09 -0.53
CA PRO A 147 -2.77 9.03 0.45
C PRO A 147 -4.01 8.15 0.58
N ALA A 148 -3.80 6.83 0.69
CA ALA A 148 -4.83 5.88 1.10
C ALA A 148 -4.50 5.36 2.50
N SER A 149 -5.47 5.47 3.42
CA SER A 149 -5.33 4.99 4.81
C SER A 149 -6.08 3.69 4.99
N VAL A 150 -5.56 2.81 5.85
CA VAL A 150 -6.20 1.56 6.25
C VAL A 150 -5.85 1.23 7.69
N THR A 151 -6.84 0.69 8.42
CA THR A 151 -6.62 0.07 9.74
C THR A 151 -6.61 -1.43 9.53
N THR A 152 -5.51 -2.08 9.89
CA THR A 152 -5.37 -3.54 9.82
C THR A 152 -6.08 -4.22 10.97
N LEU A 153 -6.72 -5.35 10.70
CA LEU A 153 -7.34 -6.18 11.73
C LEU A 153 -6.29 -7.04 12.45
N PRO A 154 -6.52 -7.42 13.72
CA PRO A 154 -5.67 -8.36 14.43
C PRO A 154 -5.56 -9.69 13.68
N LYS A 155 -4.37 -10.31 13.76
CA LYS A 155 -4.13 -11.61 13.14
C LYS A 155 -5.00 -12.71 13.76
N LYS A 156 -5.18 -13.79 13.00
CA LYS A 156 -5.87 -15.00 13.46
C LYS A 156 -5.22 -15.56 14.73
N VAL A 157 -6.03 -15.85 15.72
CA VAL A 157 -5.58 -16.47 16.98
C VAL A 157 -5.03 -17.87 16.71
N SER A 158 -3.93 -18.20 17.34
CA SER A 158 -3.24 -19.49 17.19
C SER A 158 -2.77 -20.04 18.52
N GLY A 159 -2.40 -21.33 18.54
CA GLY A 159 -1.83 -22.00 19.71
C GLY A 159 -2.86 -22.19 20.82
N ILE A 160 -4.14 -22.41 20.47
CA ILE A 160 -5.18 -22.75 21.44
C ILE A 160 -4.82 -24.11 22.06
N ALA A 161 -4.89 -24.18 23.38
CA ALA A 161 -4.59 -25.38 24.14
C ALA A 161 -5.45 -25.44 25.41
N THR A 162 -5.72 -26.65 25.88
CA THR A 162 -6.30 -26.89 27.20
C THR A 162 -5.22 -26.81 28.28
N GLN A 163 -5.39 -25.92 29.26
CA GLN A 163 -4.52 -25.84 30.43
C GLN A 163 -5.04 -26.65 31.62
N THR A 164 -6.35 -26.59 31.86
CA THR A 164 -6.99 -27.27 32.98
C THR A 164 -8.28 -27.94 32.52
N ARG A 165 -8.61 -29.07 33.11
CA ARG A 165 -9.86 -29.79 32.85
C ARG A 165 -10.42 -30.35 34.15
N THR A 166 -11.71 -30.12 34.39
CA THR A 166 -12.49 -30.76 35.44
C THR A 166 -13.71 -31.41 34.80
N GLU A 167 -14.58 -32.01 35.61
CA GLU A 167 -15.86 -32.56 35.15
C GLU A 167 -16.81 -31.48 34.61
N THR A 168 -16.67 -30.24 35.07
CA THR A 168 -17.62 -29.16 34.79
C THR A 168 -16.97 -27.92 34.21
N SER A 169 -15.65 -27.92 33.95
CA SER A 169 -14.93 -26.77 33.41
C SER A 169 -13.76 -27.14 32.51
N LEU A 170 -13.40 -26.23 31.60
CA LEU A 170 -12.29 -26.34 30.71
C LEU A 170 -11.53 -25.01 30.67
N GLY A 171 -10.27 -24.99 31.09
CA GLY A 171 -9.40 -23.83 30.95
C GLY A 171 -8.71 -23.84 29.61
N LEU A 172 -9.00 -22.83 28.78
CA LEU A 172 -8.39 -22.59 27.48
C LEU A 172 -7.25 -21.57 27.60
N SER A 173 -6.23 -21.74 26.81
CA SER A 173 -5.19 -20.73 26.61
C SER A 173 -4.86 -20.61 25.12
N TRP A 174 -4.24 -19.50 24.72
CA TRP A 174 -3.82 -19.23 23.35
C TRP A 174 -2.60 -18.31 23.32
N LYS A 175 -1.97 -18.21 22.15
CA LYS A 175 -0.85 -17.27 21.98
C LYS A 175 -1.37 -15.86 21.85
N GLN A 176 -0.64 -14.92 22.47
CA GLN A 176 -0.94 -13.49 22.30
C GLN A 176 -0.88 -13.11 20.81
N THR A 177 -1.91 -12.40 20.37
CA THR A 177 -2.00 -11.89 19.01
C THR A 177 -1.59 -10.42 19.00
N GLN A 178 -0.66 -10.07 18.12
CA GLN A 178 -0.23 -8.68 17.97
C GLN A 178 -1.38 -7.78 17.53
N GLY A 179 -1.51 -6.62 18.17
CA GLY A 179 -2.58 -5.66 17.90
C GLY A 179 -3.93 -6.06 18.50
N ALA A 180 -3.99 -7.06 19.37
CA ALA A 180 -5.23 -7.41 20.05
C ALA A 180 -5.44 -6.54 21.30
N ALA A 181 -6.57 -5.85 21.37
CA ALA A 181 -7.08 -5.20 22.57
C ALA A 181 -7.85 -6.18 23.46
N GLY A 182 -8.35 -7.28 22.89
CA GLY A 182 -9.05 -8.34 23.59
C GLY A 182 -9.35 -9.54 22.72
N TYR A 183 -10.08 -10.49 23.29
CA TYR A 183 -10.43 -11.76 22.65
C TYR A 183 -11.87 -12.12 22.88
N GLN A 184 -12.55 -12.58 21.84
CA GLN A 184 -13.91 -13.13 21.92
C GLN A 184 -13.86 -14.63 21.76
N ILE A 185 -14.40 -15.34 22.76
CA ILE A 185 -14.42 -16.79 22.83
C ILE A 185 -15.83 -17.27 22.46
N TYR A 186 -15.90 -18.19 21.52
CA TYR A 186 -17.15 -18.76 21.02
C TYR A 186 -17.15 -20.27 21.24
N GLN A 187 -18.26 -20.80 21.72
CA GLN A 187 -18.53 -22.23 21.88
C GLN A 187 -19.60 -22.66 20.88
N TYR A 188 -19.43 -23.82 20.27
CA TYR A 188 -20.48 -24.42 19.45
C TYR A 188 -21.65 -24.89 20.30
N SER A 189 -22.84 -24.44 19.98
CA SER A 189 -24.10 -24.82 20.60
C SER A 189 -24.80 -25.88 19.71
N ALA A 190 -24.93 -27.10 20.19
CA ALA A 190 -25.66 -28.15 19.49
C ALA A 190 -27.16 -27.83 19.33
N ALA A 191 -27.72 -27.02 20.23
CA ALA A 191 -29.13 -26.63 20.22
C ALA A 191 -29.43 -25.67 19.05
N SER A 192 -28.55 -24.70 18.79
CA SER A 192 -28.72 -23.71 17.70
C SER A 192 -28.00 -24.10 16.42
N GLY A 193 -27.04 -25.04 16.47
CA GLY A 193 -26.14 -25.36 15.35
C GLY A 193 -25.14 -24.26 15.02
N GLN A 194 -24.92 -23.29 15.93
CA GLN A 194 -24.09 -22.12 15.71
C GLN A 194 -23.03 -21.97 16.81
N TYR A 195 -22.02 -21.14 16.53
CA TYR A 195 -21.06 -20.71 17.54
C TYR A 195 -21.60 -19.48 18.28
N GLU A 196 -21.78 -19.61 19.58
CA GLU A 196 -22.30 -18.58 20.48
C GLU A 196 -21.16 -18.00 21.32
N MET A 197 -21.11 -16.67 21.48
CA MET A 197 -20.09 -16.02 22.28
C MET A 197 -20.31 -16.34 23.75
N VAL A 198 -19.30 -16.93 24.40
CA VAL A 198 -19.35 -17.29 25.83
C VAL A 198 -18.50 -16.37 26.69
N ALA A 199 -17.57 -15.62 26.07
CA ALA A 199 -16.79 -14.60 26.78
C ALA A 199 -16.26 -13.52 25.83
N ASP A 200 -16.06 -12.33 26.40
CA ASP A 200 -15.33 -11.21 25.81
C ASP A 200 -14.26 -10.78 26.84
N GLU A 201 -13.00 -11.15 26.55
CA GLU A 201 -11.85 -10.91 27.44
C GLU A 201 -11.10 -9.66 26.98
N GLU A 202 -11.26 -8.58 27.74
CA GLU A 202 -10.52 -7.34 27.52
C GLU A 202 -9.12 -7.37 28.13
N GLY A 203 -8.27 -6.46 27.70
CA GLY A 203 -6.96 -6.20 28.34
C GLY A 203 -5.88 -7.23 28.03
N GLY A 204 -6.04 -8.04 26.97
CA GLY A 204 -4.97 -8.91 26.49
C GLY A 204 -4.77 -10.21 27.26
N SER A 205 -5.74 -10.64 28.09
CA SER A 205 -5.75 -11.98 28.68
C SER A 205 -5.68 -13.04 27.60
N THR A 206 -4.83 -14.02 27.77
CA THR A 206 -4.64 -15.14 26.82
C THR A 206 -5.14 -16.47 27.36
N SER A 207 -6.04 -16.44 28.33
CA SER A 207 -6.68 -17.61 28.90
C SER A 207 -8.11 -17.29 29.34
N TYR A 208 -8.96 -18.32 29.32
CA TYR A 208 -10.33 -18.25 29.80
C TYR A 208 -10.79 -19.61 30.31
N THR A 209 -11.54 -19.65 31.39
CA THR A 209 -12.14 -20.89 31.90
C THR A 209 -13.61 -20.94 31.58
N VAL A 210 -13.98 -21.85 30.69
CA VAL A 210 -15.39 -22.20 30.40
C VAL A 210 -15.90 -23.08 31.52
N SER A 211 -17.01 -22.70 32.15
CA SER A 211 -17.66 -23.43 33.26
C SER A 211 -19.05 -23.91 32.83
N GLY A 212 -19.67 -24.77 33.66
CA GLY A 212 -21.00 -25.30 33.39
C GLY A 212 -21.03 -26.40 32.34
N LEU A 213 -19.90 -27.02 32.07
CA LEU A 213 -19.78 -28.12 31.11
C LEU A 213 -20.26 -29.44 31.73
N THR A 214 -20.59 -30.40 30.86
CA THR A 214 -20.94 -31.78 31.22
C THR A 214 -19.75 -32.68 30.95
N GLY A 215 -19.37 -33.50 31.92
CA GLY A 215 -18.28 -34.46 31.77
C GLY A 215 -18.50 -35.42 30.61
N ALA A 216 -17.43 -35.95 30.05
CA ALA A 216 -17.40 -36.87 28.93
C ALA A 216 -18.13 -36.34 27.64
N THR A 217 -18.23 -35.01 27.47
CA THR A 217 -18.83 -34.37 26.30
C THR A 217 -17.76 -33.65 25.51
N GLU A 218 -17.83 -33.77 24.19
CA GLU A 218 -16.96 -33.00 23.26
C GLU A 218 -17.51 -31.58 23.09
N TYR A 219 -16.63 -30.61 23.28
CA TYR A 219 -16.94 -29.20 23.06
C TYR A 219 -16.03 -28.60 21.97
N LYS A 220 -16.58 -27.69 21.15
CA LYS A 220 -15.86 -27.02 20.09
C LYS A 220 -15.82 -25.52 20.30
N PHE A 221 -14.65 -24.94 20.16
CA PHE A 221 -14.40 -23.53 20.40
C PHE A 221 -13.76 -22.86 19.19
N LYS A 222 -14.04 -21.57 19.03
CA LYS A 222 -13.32 -20.65 18.17
C LYS A 222 -13.02 -19.38 18.95
N ILE A 223 -11.85 -18.80 18.71
CA ILE A 223 -11.43 -17.57 19.35
C ILE A 223 -11.04 -16.59 18.25
N ARG A 224 -11.42 -15.31 18.39
CA ARG A 224 -10.92 -14.24 17.57
C ARG A 224 -10.39 -13.11 18.42
N ALA A 225 -9.31 -12.48 17.96
CA ALA A 225 -8.81 -11.25 18.53
C ALA A 225 -9.58 -10.06 17.97
N TYR A 226 -9.64 -8.98 18.70
CA TYR A 226 -10.19 -7.71 18.23
C TYR A 226 -9.31 -6.55 18.65
N GLU A 227 -9.37 -5.47 17.87
CA GLU A 227 -8.87 -4.13 18.15
C GLU A 227 -10.04 -3.23 18.54
N LYS A 228 -9.77 -2.20 19.34
CA LYS A 228 -10.75 -1.14 19.63
C LYS A 228 -10.29 0.17 18.99
N ASN A 229 -11.13 0.72 18.13
CA ASN A 229 -10.95 2.07 17.59
C ASN A 229 -12.11 2.94 18.08
N ASN A 230 -11.86 3.69 19.14
CA ASN A 230 -12.89 4.36 19.94
C ASN A 230 -13.92 3.33 20.42
N ASP A 231 -15.21 3.51 20.09
CA ASP A 231 -16.29 2.60 20.46
C ASP A 231 -16.50 1.43 19.48
N ASN A 232 -15.71 1.38 18.38
CA ASN A 232 -15.85 0.33 17.37
C ASN A 232 -14.90 -0.84 17.66
N VAL A 233 -15.48 -2.04 17.70
CA VAL A 233 -14.72 -3.30 17.78
C VAL A 233 -14.41 -3.79 16.38
N LEU A 234 -13.13 -3.82 16.04
CA LEU A 234 -12.60 -4.32 14.78
C LEU A 234 -12.09 -5.75 14.99
N ALA A 235 -12.91 -6.73 14.70
CA ALA A 235 -12.61 -8.13 14.97
C ALA A 235 -11.84 -8.78 13.80
N GLY A 236 -10.76 -9.47 14.14
CA GLY A 236 -10.01 -10.31 13.22
C GLY A 236 -10.73 -11.62 12.87
N SER A 237 -10.09 -12.43 12.03
CA SER A 237 -10.61 -13.74 11.66
C SER A 237 -10.64 -14.71 12.84
N PHE A 238 -11.60 -15.63 12.84
CA PHE A 238 -11.66 -16.72 13.80
C PHE A 238 -10.45 -17.66 13.67
N SER A 239 -10.04 -18.22 14.83
CA SER A 239 -9.13 -19.36 14.86
C SER A 239 -9.70 -20.56 14.10
N ASP A 240 -8.87 -21.58 13.89
CA ASP A 240 -9.37 -22.93 13.59
C ASP A 240 -10.21 -23.42 14.76
N VAL A 241 -11.09 -24.40 14.47
CA VAL A 241 -11.88 -25.04 15.51
C VAL A 241 -10.97 -25.81 16.43
N TYR A 242 -11.12 -25.59 17.73
CA TYR A 242 -10.46 -26.33 18.79
C TYR A 242 -11.49 -27.26 19.47
N SER A 243 -11.19 -28.52 19.61
CA SER A 243 -12.03 -29.54 20.26
C SER A 243 -11.25 -30.44 21.19
#